data_5d9b15ade4b24524943ccc298b986a40
#
_entry.id   5d9b15ade4b24524943ccc298b986a40
#
_cell.length_a   1.000
_cell.length_b   1.000
_cell.length_c   1.000
_cell.angle_alpha   90.00
_cell.angle_beta   90.00
_cell.angle_gamma   90.00
#
_symmetry.space_group_name_H-M   'P 1'
#
loop_
_entity.id
_entity.type
_entity.pdbx_description
1 polymer ?
#
loop_
_entity_poly.entity_id
_entity_poly.type
_entity_poly.pdbx_seq_one_letter_code
_entity_poly.pdbx_strand_id
1 'polypeptide(L)'
;MKHRLAPLLEGMEMGKSEHDWLEQRLESMTAKEELLFRGAMQIESPRDIQTTIQILQGLDHYQLLYGAEDDVLLGRFVMEHIHTPTHAARGYLDPEIVGAAYREHGSGSFVENHYVERLNPDRPLPEVNPNMPLPNTGEYAIRIKLVSRNNMEGVWIGFPDTGEYMDAVHPDELLLGLDALQAETLDQCMAVDVDCALPQITDILNQYDSAGELVRHAIDFGYVWAEQGQGEPHWLEKWMCVMELEDCHRLDLALDLAQNLHCYEYIPRGVDLAQYGMDLARKEGVLGQDPLLIQCFDSVAYAQHHMAKYGLSATDHGLSLIHISEPTRQAE
;
A
#
# COMPACT_ATOMS: atom_id res chain seq x y z
N MET A 1 20.05 20.78 -3.76
CA MET A 1 18.80 20.12 -4.19
C MET A 1 18.68 20.28 -5.71
N LYS A 2 18.65 19.17 -6.45
CA LYS A 2 18.56 19.21 -7.94
C LYS A 2 17.17 18.75 -8.45
N HIS A 3 16.28 18.38 -7.53
CA HIS A 3 14.96 17.85 -7.85
C HIS A 3 14.08 18.90 -8.55
N ARG A 4 13.19 18.44 -9.46
CA ARG A 4 12.25 19.29 -10.23
C ARG A 4 11.28 20.11 -9.36
N LEU A 5 11.06 19.71 -8.10
CA LEU A 5 10.23 20.42 -7.12
C LEU A 5 11.02 21.46 -6.30
N ALA A 6 12.35 21.53 -6.44
CA ALA A 6 13.17 22.49 -5.71
C ALA A 6 12.71 23.98 -5.88
N PRO A 7 12.19 24.41 -7.04
CA PRO A 7 11.67 25.77 -7.18
C PRO A 7 10.52 26.12 -6.22
N LEU A 8 9.74 25.13 -5.76
CA LEU A 8 8.66 25.35 -4.78
C LEU A 8 9.18 25.74 -3.38
N LEU A 9 10.45 25.49 -3.12
CA LEU A 9 11.12 25.76 -1.84
C LEU A 9 12.04 26.99 -1.93
N GLU A 10 12.04 27.69 -3.07
CA GLU A 10 12.92 28.82 -3.28
C GLU A 10 12.60 29.97 -2.32
N GLY A 11 13.60 30.50 -1.65
CA GLY A 11 13.45 31.58 -0.68
C GLY A 11 13.09 31.15 0.74
N MET A 12 12.89 29.85 1.01
CA MET A 12 12.69 29.35 2.37
C MET A 12 14.03 29.08 3.06
N GLU A 13 14.18 29.60 4.28
CA GLU A 13 15.34 29.30 5.10
C GLU A 13 15.21 27.89 5.69
N MET A 14 16.26 27.08 5.56
CA MET A 14 16.29 25.69 6.08
C MET A 14 17.65 25.33 6.65
N GLY A 15 17.64 24.51 7.70
CA GLY A 15 18.84 23.90 8.26
C GLY A 15 19.35 22.73 7.42
N LYS A 16 20.56 22.26 7.73
CA LYS A 16 21.17 21.14 6.99
C LYS A 16 20.35 19.85 7.09
N SER A 17 19.85 19.52 8.29
CA SER A 17 19.05 18.31 8.51
C SER A 17 17.71 18.35 7.76
N GLU A 18 17.08 19.53 7.70
CA GLU A 18 15.84 19.73 6.94
C GLU A 18 16.10 19.60 5.43
N HIS A 19 17.21 20.17 4.95
CA HIS A 19 17.61 20.05 3.57
C HIS A 19 17.86 18.59 3.18
N ASP A 20 18.64 17.84 3.98
CA ASP A 20 18.99 16.45 3.70
C ASP A 20 17.72 15.56 3.72
N TRP A 21 16.79 15.81 4.66
CA TRP A 21 15.51 15.10 4.72
C TRP A 21 14.63 15.40 3.51
N LEU A 22 14.48 16.70 3.15
CA LEU A 22 13.67 17.11 2.01
C LEU A 22 14.20 16.56 0.70
N GLU A 23 15.52 16.58 0.48
CA GLU A 23 16.12 16.04 -0.73
C GLU A 23 15.79 14.55 -0.89
N GLN A 24 15.96 13.76 0.19
CA GLN A 24 15.62 12.35 0.17
C GLN A 24 14.11 12.11 -0.02
N ARG A 25 13.25 12.90 0.66
CA ARG A 25 11.78 12.76 0.51
C ARG A 25 11.33 13.04 -0.90
N LEU A 26 11.80 14.13 -1.50
CA LEU A 26 11.45 14.51 -2.87
C LEU A 26 11.93 13.47 -3.90
N GLU A 27 13.14 12.91 -3.71
CA GLU A 27 13.66 11.86 -4.59
C GLU A 27 12.90 10.53 -4.49
N SER A 28 12.24 10.29 -3.35
CA SER A 28 11.46 9.08 -3.11
C SER A 28 9.98 9.18 -3.50
N MET A 29 9.50 10.35 -3.92
CA MET A 29 8.10 10.57 -4.25
C MET A 29 7.66 9.82 -5.50
N THR A 30 6.43 9.30 -5.46
CA THR A 30 5.74 8.83 -6.67
C THR A 30 5.23 10.01 -7.49
N ALA A 31 4.81 9.75 -8.74
CA ALA A 31 4.20 10.77 -9.58
C ALA A 31 2.95 11.38 -8.94
N LYS A 32 2.13 10.55 -8.29
CA LYS A 32 0.93 10.97 -7.57
C LYS A 32 1.26 11.86 -6.38
N GLU A 33 2.22 11.45 -5.55
CA GLU A 33 2.67 12.25 -4.41
C GLU A 33 3.20 13.62 -4.82
N GLU A 34 3.92 13.71 -5.95
CA GLU A 34 4.40 14.98 -6.45
C GLU A 34 3.26 15.93 -6.85
N LEU A 35 2.20 15.41 -7.49
CA LEU A 35 1.02 16.21 -7.84
C LEU A 35 0.25 16.64 -6.59
N LEU A 36 0.06 15.72 -5.63
CA LEU A 36 -0.53 16.03 -4.33
C LEU A 36 0.25 17.12 -3.61
N PHE A 37 1.58 17.01 -3.56
CA PHE A 37 2.43 18.01 -2.94
C PHE A 37 2.31 19.37 -3.62
N ARG A 38 2.32 19.43 -4.95
CA ARG A 38 2.13 20.70 -5.70
C ARG A 38 0.78 21.32 -5.41
N GLY A 39 -0.28 20.53 -5.39
CA GLY A 39 -1.63 21.00 -5.04
C GLY A 39 -1.70 21.49 -3.60
N ALA A 40 -1.17 20.74 -2.65
CA ALA A 40 -1.12 21.13 -1.26
C ALA A 40 -0.34 22.44 -1.04
N MET A 41 0.79 22.63 -1.73
CA MET A 41 1.56 23.89 -1.72
C MET A 41 0.75 25.08 -2.25
N GLN A 42 -0.11 24.89 -3.24
CA GLN A 42 -1.00 25.94 -3.74
C GLN A 42 -2.14 26.24 -2.75
N ILE A 43 -2.74 25.21 -2.15
CA ILE A 43 -3.84 25.31 -1.20
C ILE A 43 -3.38 25.99 0.09
N GLU A 44 -2.31 25.50 0.69
CA GLU A 44 -1.80 25.99 1.99
C GLU A 44 -0.96 27.25 1.89
N SER A 45 -0.34 27.50 0.74
CA SER A 45 0.56 28.64 0.49
C SER A 45 1.59 28.83 1.61
N PRO A 46 2.39 27.80 1.98
CA PRO A 46 3.30 27.86 3.10
C PRO A 46 4.36 28.96 2.92
N ARG A 47 4.75 29.60 4.03
CA ARG A 47 5.76 30.66 4.01
C ARG A 47 7.09 30.25 4.63
N ASP A 48 7.11 29.08 5.25
CA ASP A 48 8.26 28.54 5.97
C ASP A 48 8.41 27.05 5.71
N ILE A 49 9.63 26.56 5.99
CA ILE A 49 10.00 25.18 5.72
C ILE A 49 9.30 24.19 6.65
N GLN A 50 8.95 24.60 7.89
CA GLN A 50 8.29 23.72 8.84
C GLN A 50 6.88 23.37 8.36
N THR A 51 6.11 24.36 7.89
CA THR A 51 4.80 24.12 7.28
C THR A 51 4.91 23.25 6.04
N THR A 52 5.95 23.43 5.21
CA THR A 52 6.20 22.58 4.05
C THR A 52 6.48 21.12 4.45
N ILE A 53 7.26 20.89 5.50
CA ILE A 53 7.50 19.55 6.03
C ILE A 53 6.19 18.94 6.58
N GLN A 54 5.35 19.73 7.27
CA GLN A 54 4.02 19.28 7.73
C GLN A 54 3.14 18.82 6.56
N ILE A 55 3.14 19.55 5.46
CA ILE A 55 2.42 19.16 4.23
C ILE A 55 2.94 17.82 3.71
N LEU A 56 4.27 17.68 3.59
CA LEU A 56 4.90 16.44 3.11
C LEU A 56 4.65 15.24 4.02
N GLN A 57 4.52 15.45 5.31
CA GLN A 57 4.20 14.42 6.30
C GLN A 57 2.71 14.10 6.37
N GLY A 58 1.87 14.97 5.83
CA GLY A 58 0.41 14.86 5.82
C GLY A 58 -0.19 14.81 4.42
N LEU A 59 0.50 14.21 3.43
CA LEU A 59 -0.05 14.07 2.07
C LEU A 59 -1.32 13.23 2.03
N ASP A 60 -1.55 12.36 3.00
CA ASP A 60 -2.80 11.61 3.22
C ASP A 60 -4.00 12.50 3.55
N HIS A 61 -3.79 13.79 3.85
CA HIS A 61 -4.86 14.76 4.03
C HIS A 61 -5.41 15.31 2.71
N TYR A 62 -4.79 14.96 1.60
CA TYR A 62 -5.16 15.45 0.27
C TYR A 62 -5.52 14.30 -0.64
N GLN A 63 -6.41 14.55 -1.58
CA GLN A 63 -6.73 13.61 -2.65
C GLN A 63 -6.58 14.26 -4.02
N LEU A 64 -6.30 13.42 -5.00
CA LEU A 64 -6.19 13.79 -6.40
C LEU A 64 -7.44 13.31 -7.14
N LEU A 65 -8.16 14.22 -7.78
CA LEU A 65 -9.24 13.90 -8.70
C LEU A 65 -8.65 13.83 -10.12
N TYR A 66 -8.43 12.60 -10.58
CA TYR A 66 -7.75 12.34 -11.84
C TYR A 66 -8.56 12.85 -13.04
N GLY A 67 -7.90 13.55 -13.97
CA GLY A 67 -8.51 14.06 -15.19
C GLY A 67 -9.48 15.25 -15.01
N ALA A 68 -9.60 15.78 -13.80
CA ALA A 68 -10.40 16.98 -13.52
C ALA A 68 -9.57 18.24 -13.79
N GLU A 69 -9.29 18.54 -15.06
CA GLU A 69 -8.38 19.62 -15.47
C GLU A 69 -9.00 21.02 -15.49
N ASP A 70 -10.35 21.09 -15.54
CA ASP A 70 -11.11 22.33 -15.54
C ASP A 70 -12.44 22.19 -14.80
N ASP A 71 -13.21 23.28 -14.68
CA ASP A 71 -14.49 23.28 -13.99
C ASP A 71 -15.53 22.35 -14.67
N VAL A 72 -15.44 22.12 -16.01
CA VAL A 72 -16.36 21.21 -16.72
C VAL A 72 -16.08 19.76 -16.33
N LEU A 73 -14.82 19.33 -16.36
CA LEU A 73 -14.42 17.97 -16.03
C LEU A 73 -14.53 17.71 -14.53
N LEU A 74 -14.20 18.69 -13.69
CA LEU A 74 -14.43 18.63 -12.26
C LEU A 74 -15.94 18.44 -11.95
N GLY A 75 -16.81 19.22 -12.59
CA GLY A 75 -18.24 19.09 -12.38
C GLY A 75 -18.82 17.75 -12.85
N ARG A 76 -18.30 17.17 -13.94
CA ARG A 76 -18.66 15.82 -14.37
C ARG A 76 -18.25 14.80 -13.32
N PHE A 77 -16.99 14.87 -12.86
CA PHE A 77 -16.46 14.00 -11.83
C PHE A 77 -17.33 14.06 -10.55
N VAL A 78 -17.63 15.28 -10.09
CA VAL A 78 -18.48 15.50 -8.90
C VAL A 78 -19.87 14.88 -9.06
N MET A 79 -20.49 15.05 -10.24
CA MET A 79 -21.83 14.48 -10.50
C MET A 79 -21.82 12.96 -10.71
N GLU A 80 -20.68 12.37 -11.02
CA GLU A 80 -20.56 10.93 -11.23
C GLU A 80 -20.19 10.19 -9.95
N HIS A 81 -19.30 10.76 -9.15
CA HIS A 81 -18.66 10.05 -8.04
C HIS A 81 -18.99 10.63 -6.65
N ILE A 82 -19.18 11.93 -6.51
CA ILE A 82 -19.35 12.58 -5.20
C ILE A 82 -20.83 12.90 -4.90
N HIS A 83 -21.48 13.63 -5.80
CA HIS A 83 -22.84 14.12 -5.65
C HIS A 83 -23.72 13.63 -6.79
N THR A 84 -24.03 12.34 -6.83
CA THR A 84 -24.77 11.73 -7.92
C THR A 84 -26.20 12.26 -8.00
N PRO A 85 -26.55 13.09 -9.02
CA PRO A 85 -27.89 13.61 -9.17
C PRO A 85 -28.85 12.50 -9.63
N THR A 86 -30.16 12.68 -9.35
CA THR A 86 -31.18 11.81 -9.93
C THR A 86 -31.14 11.91 -11.46
N HIS A 87 -31.59 10.84 -12.13
CA HIS A 87 -31.65 10.82 -13.61
C HIS A 87 -32.43 12.01 -14.18
N ALA A 88 -33.51 12.41 -13.51
CA ALA A 88 -34.34 13.53 -13.92
C ALA A 88 -33.66 14.90 -13.76
N ALA A 89 -32.79 15.05 -12.77
CA ALA A 89 -32.09 16.31 -12.51
C ALA A 89 -30.85 16.48 -13.41
N ARG A 90 -30.19 15.35 -13.83
CA ARG A 90 -28.92 15.36 -14.58
C ARG A 90 -28.98 16.22 -15.85
N GLY A 91 -30.10 16.24 -16.56
CA GLY A 91 -30.29 17.03 -17.79
C GLY A 91 -30.43 18.55 -17.58
N TYR A 92 -30.55 19.00 -16.33
CA TYR A 92 -30.71 20.42 -15.97
C TYR A 92 -29.50 20.98 -15.18
N LEU A 93 -28.47 20.18 -15.00
CA LEU A 93 -27.22 20.59 -14.33
C LEU A 93 -26.16 20.86 -15.40
N ASP A 94 -25.57 22.05 -15.33
CA ASP A 94 -24.43 22.42 -16.15
C ASP A 94 -23.14 21.99 -15.40
N PRO A 95 -22.34 21.09 -15.99
CA PRO A 95 -21.09 20.63 -15.36
C PRO A 95 -20.15 21.76 -14.98
N GLU A 96 -20.02 22.81 -15.83
CA GLU A 96 -19.14 23.94 -15.55
C GLU A 96 -19.59 24.69 -14.29
N ILE A 97 -20.88 24.92 -14.13
CA ILE A 97 -21.44 25.58 -12.95
C ILE A 97 -21.26 24.70 -11.71
N VAL A 98 -21.47 23.38 -11.82
CA VAL A 98 -21.27 22.43 -10.72
C VAL A 98 -19.82 22.41 -10.28
N GLY A 99 -18.87 22.33 -11.21
CA GLY A 99 -17.46 22.31 -10.91
C GLY A 99 -16.95 23.60 -10.29
N ALA A 100 -17.35 24.75 -10.86
CA ALA A 100 -17.01 26.04 -10.29
C ALA A 100 -17.57 26.21 -8.87
N ALA A 101 -18.83 25.81 -8.63
CA ALA A 101 -19.44 25.84 -7.29
C ALA A 101 -18.73 24.90 -6.32
N TYR A 102 -18.36 23.69 -6.76
CA TYR A 102 -17.60 22.74 -5.94
C TYR A 102 -16.25 23.32 -5.52
N ARG A 103 -15.50 23.88 -6.46
CA ARG A 103 -14.20 24.51 -6.21
C ARG A 103 -14.31 25.74 -5.27
N GLU A 104 -15.33 26.56 -5.45
CA GLU A 104 -15.56 27.75 -4.60
C GLU A 104 -15.91 27.41 -3.15
N HIS A 105 -16.57 26.29 -2.91
CA HIS A 105 -16.95 25.82 -1.57
C HIS A 105 -15.92 24.88 -0.95
N GLY A 106 -15.04 24.32 -1.75
CA GLY A 106 -14.00 23.36 -1.34
C GLY A 106 -12.65 24.01 -1.04
N SER A 107 -11.72 23.19 -0.58
CA SER A 107 -10.33 23.58 -0.36
C SER A 107 -9.44 22.84 -1.36
N GLY A 108 -9.52 23.22 -2.63
CA GLY A 108 -8.77 22.54 -3.68
C GLY A 108 -8.17 23.50 -4.73
N SER A 109 -7.29 22.95 -5.56
CA SER A 109 -6.60 23.68 -6.63
C SER A 109 -6.35 22.79 -7.84
N PHE A 110 -6.39 23.39 -9.04
CA PHE A 110 -5.96 22.68 -10.25
C PHE A 110 -4.43 22.59 -10.33
N VAL A 111 -3.94 21.41 -10.62
CA VAL A 111 -2.51 21.11 -10.80
C VAL A 111 -2.35 20.29 -12.08
N GLU A 112 -1.67 20.86 -13.06
CA GLU A 112 -1.56 20.25 -14.38
C GLU A 112 -2.95 19.91 -14.93
N ASN A 113 -3.22 18.62 -15.22
CA ASN A 113 -4.48 18.14 -15.77
C ASN A 113 -5.40 17.51 -14.71
N HIS A 114 -5.26 17.90 -13.44
CA HIS A 114 -5.93 17.27 -12.30
C HIS A 114 -6.39 18.31 -11.30
N TYR A 115 -7.27 17.88 -10.37
CA TYR A 115 -7.69 18.68 -9.24
C TYR A 115 -7.21 18.03 -7.94
N VAL A 116 -6.54 18.80 -7.09
CA VAL A 116 -6.12 18.36 -5.76
C VAL A 116 -6.97 19.07 -4.74
N GLU A 117 -7.51 18.34 -3.79
CA GLU A 117 -8.29 18.92 -2.70
C GLU A 117 -7.90 18.37 -1.34
N ARG A 118 -8.17 19.15 -0.30
CA ARG A 118 -7.98 18.76 1.08
C ARG A 118 -9.21 18.03 1.59
N LEU A 119 -9.07 16.75 2.01
CA LEU A 119 -10.17 15.88 2.44
C LEU A 119 -10.94 16.41 3.66
N ASN A 120 -10.23 16.97 4.63
CA ASN A 120 -10.84 17.56 5.82
C ASN A 120 -10.10 18.86 6.18
N PRO A 121 -10.61 20.02 5.74
CA PRO A 121 -9.99 21.32 6.03
C PRO A 121 -9.84 21.64 7.52
N ASP A 122 -10.69 21.08 8.37
CA ASP A 122 -10.67 21.32 9.82
C ASP A 122 -9.61 20.44 10.54
N ARG A 123 -9.12 19.39 9.91
CA ARG A 123 -8.06 18.55 10.46
C ARG A 123 -6.73 19.28 10.36
N PRO A 124 -6.04 19.58 11.49
CA PRO A 124 -4.75 20.26 11.43
C PRO A 124 -3.71 19.40 10.71
N LEU A 125 -2.74 20.04 10.07
CA LEU A 125 -1.56 19.35 9.57
C LEU A 125 -0.82 18.67 10.73
N PRO A 126 -0.10 17.55 10.46
CA PRO A 126 0.64 16.85 11.49
C PRO A 126 1.72 17.73 12.12
N GLU A 127 2.05 17.48 13.38
CA GLU A 127 3.23 18.11 13.99
C GLU A 127 4.50 17.57 13.33
N VAL A 128 5.46 18.46 13.05
CA VAL A 128 6.74 18.06 12.49
C VAL A 128 7.46 17.12 13.43
N ASN A 129 7.73 15.91 12.97
CA ASN A 129 8.56 14.96 13.67
C ASN A 129 9.96 14.93 13.02
N PRO A 130 10.98 15.57 13.61
CA PRO A 130 12.32 15.62 13.02
C PRO A 130 13.02 14.27 12.94
N ASN A 131 12.49 13.28 13.68
CA ASN A 131 12.99 11.90 13.66
C ASN A 131 12.06 10.95 12.85
N MET A 132 11.06 11.51 12.18
CA MET A 132 10.21 10.68 11.32
C MET A 132 11.06 10.07 10.22
N PRO A 133 11.13 8.73 10.14
CA PRO A 133 11.78 8.10 9.01
C PRO A 133 11.10 8.61 7.73
N LEU A 134 11.87 8.68 6.65
CA LEU A 134 11.25 8.85 5.34
C LEU A 134 10.10 7.86 5.25
N PRO A 135 8.94 8.23 4.66
CA PRO A 135 7.96 7.25 4.32
C PRO A 135 8.70 6.24 3.45
N ASN A 136 9.06 5.15 4.11
CA ASN A 136 9.51 3.98 3.40
C ASN A 136 8.24 3.25 2.95
N THR A 137 8.40 2.10 2.38
CA THR A 137 7.37 1.16 1.96
C THR A 137 6.19 0.93 2.93
N GLY A 138 6.09 1.65 4.06
CA GLY A 138 4.94 1.56 4.97
C GLY A 138 3.60 1.97 4.35
N GLU A 139 3.63 2.86 3.38
CA GLU A 139 2.45 3.30 2.62
C GLU A 139 2.23 2.42 1.38
N TYR A 140 3.30 1.86 0.83
CA TYR A 140 3.28 0.98 -0.33
C TYR A 140 3.86 -0.39 0.02
N ALA A 141 3.21 -1.44 -0.44
CA ALA A 141 3.76 -2.79 -0.36
C ALA A 141 4.95 -2.98 -1.30
N ILE A 142 4.90 -2.32 -2.46
CA ILE A 142 5.95 -2.33 -3.46
C ILE A 142 5.97 -1.01 -4.23
N ARG A 143 7.17 -0.51 -4.54
CA ARG A 143 7.38 0.62 -5.44
C ARG A 143 8.35 0.22 -6.53
N ILE A 144 8.10 0.73 -7.74
CA ILE A 144 8.92 0.44 -8.92
C ILE A 144 9.35 1.78 -9.53
N LYS A 145 10.64 1.94 -9.77
CA LYS A 145 11.17 3.06 -10.54
C LYS A 145 11.23 2.68 -12.01
N LEU A 146 10.46 3.40 -12.81
CA LEU A 146 10.43 3.24 -14.26
C LEU A 146 11.17 4.39 -14.93
N VAL A 147 11.82 4.10 -16.04
CA VAL A 147 12.40 5.06 -16.97
C VAL A 147 11.83 4.87 -18.36
N SER A 148 11.80 5.93 -19.17
CA SER A 148 11.48 5.87 -20.60
C SER A 148 12.57 6.54 -21.42
N ARG A 149 12.46 6.48 -22.75
CA ARG A 149 13.36 7.24 -23.65
C ARG A 149 13.20 8.75 -23.49
N ASN A 150 12.01 9.20 -23.08
CA ASN A 150 11.69 10.63 -22.94
C ASN A 150 12.02 11.14 -21.53
N ASN A 151 12.09 10.25 -20.54
CA ASN A 151 12.43 10.60 -19.16
C ASN A 151 13.38 9.52 -18.57
N MET A 152 14.67 9.81 -18.65
CA MET A 152 15.74 8.93 -18.12
C MET A 152 16.02 9.13 -16.62
N GLU A 153 15.50 10.18 -15.99
CA GLU A 153 15.57 10.36 -14.54
C GLU A 153 14.65 9.37 -13.82
N GLY A 154 13.59 8.99 -14.53
CA GLY A 154 12.63 8.01 -14.08
C GLY A 154 11.62 8.55 -13.07
N VAL A 155 10.63 7.75 -12.81
CA VAL A 155 9.50 8.05 -11.92
C VAL A 155 9.21 6.83 -11.07
N TRP A 156 8.97 7.02 -9.78
CA TRP A 156 8.45 5.99 -8.91
C TRP A 156 6.94 5.84 -9.08
N ILE A 157 6.47 4.60 -9.10
CA ILE A 157 5.07 4.22 -8.97
C ILE A 157 4.94 3.28 -7.79
N GLY A 158 3.88 3.37 -7.01
CA GLY A 158 3.69 2.62 -5.78
C GLY A 158 2.37 1.86 -5.73
N PHE A 159 2.36 0.71 -5.09
CA PHE A 159 1.17 -0.13 -4.89
C PHE A 159 1.09 -0.62 -3.44
N PRO A 160 -0.12 -0.71 -2.83
CA PRO A 160 -1.42 -0.39 -3.42
C PRO A 160 -1.57 1.10 -3.71
N ASP A 161 -2.37 1.44 -4.71
CA ASP A 161 -2.85 2.79 -4.90
C ASP A 161 -3.94 3.08 -3.86
N THR A 162 -3.75 4.12 -3.06
CA THR A 162 -4.60 4.44 -1.90
C THR A 162 -5.64 5.52 -2.17
N GLY A 163 -5.96 5.78 -3.43
CA GLY A 163 -6.99 6.77 -3.79
C GLY A 163 -8.41 6.35 -3.38
N GLU A 164 -9.24 7.30 -2.98
CA GLU A 164 -10.64 7.03 -2.59
C GLU A 164 -11.47 6.49 -3.77
N TYR A 165 -11.13 6.91 -4.99
CA TYR A 165 -11.79 6.49 -6.25
C TYR A 165 -10.91 5.56 -7.06
N MET A 166 -10.20 4.66 -6.38
CA MET A 166 -9.29 3.71 -6.99
C MET A 166 -10.03 2.78 -7.97
N ASP A 167 -9.52 2.68 -9.19
CA ASP A 167 -9.87 1.63 -10.14
C ASP A 167 -8.79 0.54 -10.07
N ALA A 168 -9.15 -0.64 -9.58
CA ALA A 168 -8.22 -1.77 -9.45
C ALA A 168 -7.67 -2.27 -10.80
N VAL A 169 -8.34 -1.95 -11.91
CA VAL A 169 -7.91 -2.32 -13.27
C VAL A 169 -6.94 -1.29 -13.84
N HIS A 170 -7.16 -0.01 -13.50
CA HIS A 170 -6.36 1.11 -13.98
C HIS A 170 -6.01 2.04 -12.79
N PRO A 171 -5.08 1.64 -11.93
CA PRO A 171 -4.69 2.46 -10.79
C PRO A 171 -4.09 3.80 -11.23
N ASP A 172 -4.46 4.87 -10.55
CA ASP A 172 -4.04 6.23 -10.87
C ASP A 172 -2.52 6.41 -10.84
N GLU A 173 -1.84 5.74 -9.91
CA GLU A 173 -0.37 5.73 -9.81
C GLU A 173 0.29 5.31 -11.14
N LEU A 174 -0.26 4.29 -11.80
CA LEU A 174 0.27 3.83 -13.09
C LEU A 174 0.05 4.86 -14.20
N LEU A 175 -1.17 5.40 -14.30
CA LEU A 175 -1.50 6.40 -15.32
C LEU A 175 -0.66 7.66 -15.15
N LEU A 176 -0.54 8.17 -13.93
CA LEU A 176 0.29 9.34 -13.61
C LEU A 176 1.78 9.07 -13.87
N GLY A 177 2.24 7.86 -13.56
CA GLY A 177 3.60 7.44 -13.86
C GLY A 177 3.90 7.43 -15.36
N LEU A 178 2.99 6.90 -16.18
CA LEU A 178 3.11 6.90 -17.64
C LEU A 178 3.11 8.32 -18.22
N ASP A 179 2.22 9.19 -17.74
CA ASP A 179 2.17 10.59 -18.16
C ASP A 179 3.48 11.31 -17.82
N ALA A 180 3.99 11.15 -16.60
CA ALA A 180 5.27 11.74 -16.19
C ALA A 180 6.47 11.20 -16.97
N LEU A 181 6.40 9.94 -17.43
CA LEU A 181 7.39 9.30 -18.29
C LEU A 181 7.24 9.68 -19.76
N GLN A 182 6.15 10.36 -20.14
CA GLN A 182 5.77 10.62 -21.53
C GLN A 182 5.75 9.32 -22.35
N ALA A 183 5.15 8.27 -21.77
CA ALA A 183 5.01 6.94 -22.36
C ALA A 183 3.52 6.57 -22.49
N GLU A 184 3.15 6.01 -23.63
CA GLU A 184 1.77 5.58 -23.87
C GLU A 184 1.49 4.19 -23.24
N THR A 185 2.54 3.37 -23.11
CA THR A 185 2.43 2.00 -22.60
C THR A 185 3.68 1.58 -21.83
N LEU A 186 3.55 0.58 -20.98
CA LEU A 186 4.67 -0.02 -20.24
C LEU A 186 5.74 -0.66 -21.12
N ASP A 187 5.41 -1.03 -22.35
CA ASP A 187 6.40 -1.56 -23.33
C ASP A 187 7.45 -0.50 -23.75
N GLN A 188 7.15 0.78 -23.51
CA GLN A 188 8.08 1.89 -23.75
C GLN A 188 8.94 2.21 -22.52
N CYS A 189 8.71 1.49 -21.41
CA CYS A 189 9.36 1.71 -20.14
C CYS A 189 10.30 0.56 -19.77
N MET A 190 11.24 0.86 -18.89
CA MET A 190 12.14 -0.12 -18.28
C MET A 190 12.16 0.10 -16.76
N ALA A 191 12.03 -0.97 -15.99
CA ALA A 191 12.21 -0.93 -14.55
C ALA A 191 13.70 -0.88 -14.23
N VAL A 192 14.10 0.05 -13.37
CA VAL A 192 15.50 0.29 -12.99
C VAL A 192 15.77 0.14 -11.50
N ASP A 193 14.72 0.24 -10.68
CA ASP A 193 14.80 0.06 -9.24
C ASP A 193 13.47 -0.46 -8.68
N VAL A 194 13.51 -1.21 -7.59
CA VAL A 194 12.33 -1.76 -6.90
C VAL A 194 12.58 -1.74 -5.40
N ASP A 195 11.59 -1.24 -4.67
CA ASP A 195 11.55 -1.24 -3.21
C ASP A 195 10.32 -2.04 -2.76
N CYS A 196 10.52 -3.10 -1.96
CA CYS A 196 9.48 -4.03 -1.54
C CYS A 196 9.44 -4.14 -0.01
N ALA A 197 8.23 -4.11 0.56
CA ALA A 197 8.02 -4.21 2.00
C ALA A 197 8.38 -5.60 2.58
N LEU A 198 8.42 -6.64 1.74
CA LEU A 198 8.85 -7.98 2.16
C LEU A 198 10.35 -8.16 1.91
N PRO A 199 11.18 -8.16 2.96
CA PRO A 199 12.65 -8.22 2.80
C PRO A 199 13.14 -9.58 2.28
N GLN A 200 12.30 -10.62 2.33
CA GLN A 200 12.63 -11.95 1.79
C GLN A 200 12.66 -11.97 0.26
N ILE A 201 11.90 -11.06 -0.40
CA ILE A 201 11.86 -10.98 -1.85
C ILE A 201 13.08 -10.19 -2.32
N THR A 202 13.97 -10.84 -3.02
CA THR A 202 15.24 -10.27 -3.48
C THR A 202 15.35 -10.33 -4.99
N ASP A 203 16.23 -9.50 -5.55
CA ASP A 203 16.55 -9.53 -6.99
C ASP A 203 15.33 -9.39 -7.94
N ILE A 204 14.30 -8.64 -7.52
CA ILE A 204 13.01 -8.55 -8.21
C ILE A 204 13.17 -8.16 -9.69
N LEU A 205 14.05 -7.23 -10.00
CA LEU A 205 14.30 -6.79 -11.39
C LEU A 205 14.72 -7.93 -12.31
N ASN A 206 15.46 -8.92 -11.79
CA ASN A 206 15.94 -10.06 -12.57
C ASN A 206 14.92 -11.20 -12.67
N GLN A 207 13.76 -11.08 -12.00
CA GLN A 207 12.70 -12.07 -12.06
C GLN A 207 11.77 -11.89 -13.26
N TYR A 208 11.84 -10.73 -13.95
CA TYR A 208 10.90 -10.34 -14.99
C TYR A 208 11.61 -9.90 -16.27
N ASP A 209 11.06 -10.30 -17.40
CA ASP A 209 11.57 -9.94 -18.73
C ASP A 209 11.07 -8.58 -19.21
N SER A 210 10.01 -8.03 -18.61
CA SER A 210 9.42 -6.75 -18.99
C SER A 210 8.91 -5.96 -17.80
N ALA A 211 8.91 -4.61 -17.94
CA ALA A 211 8.30 -3.71 -16.96
C ALA A 211 6.79 -3.98 -16.81
N GLY A 212 6.11 -4.33 -17.90
CA GLY A 212 4.66 -4.62 -17.87
C GLY A 212 4.30 -5.84 -17.05
N GLU A 213 5.13 -6.88 -17.07
CA GLU A 213 4.91 -8.08 -16.26
C GLU A 213 5.17 -7.81 -14.78
N LEU A 214 6.27 -7.12 -14.47
CA LEU A 214 6.58 -6.71 -13.10
C LEU A 214 5.49 -5.82 -12.51
N VAL A 215 5.04 -4.79 -13.24
CA VAL A 215 3.99 -3.87 -12.77
C VAL A 215 2.68 -4.60 -12.51
N ARG A 216 2.28 -5.55 -13.37
CA ARG A 216 1.08 -6.35 -13.15
C ARG A 216 1.15 -7.13 -11.84
N HIS A 217 2.25 -7.83 -11.57
CA HIS A 217 2.42 -8.53 -10.30
C HIS A 217 2.52 -7.57 -9.10
N ALA A 218 3.05 -6.38 -9.29
CA ALA A 218 3.09 -5.36 -8.24
C ALA A 218 1.68 -4.81 -7.91
N ILE A 219 0.81 -4.66 -8.90
CA ILE A 219 -0.61 -4.32 -8.68
C ILE A 219 -1.30 -5.43 -7.87
N ASP A 220 -1.13 -6.68 -8.28
CA ASP A 220 -1.68 -7.84 -7.57
C ASP A 220 -1.14 -7.92 -6.13
N PHE A 221 0.16 -7.62 -5.94
CA PHE A 221 0.80 -7.59 -4.64
C PHE A 221 0.24 -6.48 -3.74
N GLY A 222 0.07 -5.28 -4.28
CA GLY A 222 -0.57 -4.17 -3.59
C GLY A 222 -2.00 -4.49 -3.15
N TYR A 223 -2.78 -5.13 -4.02
CA TYR A 223 -4.13 -5.58 -3.72
C TYR A 223 -4.16 -6.62 -2.58
N VAL A 224 -3.31 -7.64 -2.67
CA VAL A 224 -3.18 -8.66 -1.61
C VAL A 224 -2.81 -8.02 -0.28
N TRP A 225 -1.86 -7.07 -0.30
CA TRP A 225 -1.43 -6.35 0.88
C TRP A 225 -2.55 -5.52 1.53
N ALA A 226 -3.32 -4.80 0.72
CA ALA A 226 -4.39 -3.93 1.20
C ALA A 226 -5.62 -4.70 1.68
N GLU A 227 -6.05 -5.72 0.94
CA GLU A 227 -7.35 -6.36 1.14
C GLU A 227 -7.27 -7.63 2.01
N GLN A 228 -6.30 -8.50 1.75
CA GLN A 228 -6.23 -9.79 2.45
C GLN A 228 -5.69 -9.68 3.88
N GLY A 229 -4.85 -8.69 4.16
CA GLY A 229 -4.31 -8.45 5.49
C GLY A 229 -5.28 -7.80 6.47
N GLN A 230 -6.43 -7.30 5.99
CA GLN A 230 -7.38 -6.57 6.82
C GLN A 230 -8.21 -7.52 7.71
N GLY A 231 -8.05 -7.36 9.02
CA GLY A 231 -8.91 -8.03 10.02
C GLY A 231 -8.43 -9.40 10.51
N GLU A 232 -7.40 -9.99 9.93
CA GLU A 232 -6.78 -11.19 10.45
C GLU A 232 -5.58 -10.85 11.34
N PRO A 233 -5.63 -11.12 12.66
CA PRO A 233 -4.47 -10.92 13.52
C PRO A 233 -3.32 -11.81 13.05
N HIS A 234 -2.12 -11.22 13.01
CA HIS A 234 -0.89 -11.91 12.60
C HIS A 234 -0.86 -12.40 11.14
N TRP A 235 -1.67 -11.81 10.25
CA TRP A 235 -1.69 -12.22 8.84
C TRP A 235 -0.32 -12.04 8.16
N LEU A 236 0.31 -10.88 8.38
CA LEU A 236 1.62 -10.57 7.79
C LEU A 236 2.72 -11.49 8.33
N GLU A 237 2.73 -11.72 9.64
CA GLU A 237 3.70 -12.61 10.27
C GLU A 237 3.51 -14.06 9.80
N LYS A 238 2.26 -14.50 9.61
CA LYS A 238 1.94 -15.80 9.02
C LYS A 238 2.48 -15.90 7.60
N TRP A 239 2.25 -14.87 6.77
CA TRP A 239 2.74 -14.84 5.40
C TRP A 239 4.26 -14.93 5.35
N MET A 240 4.97 -14.08 6.11
CA MET A 240 6.44 -14.10 6.19
C MET A 240 6.96 -15.46 6.71
N CYS A 241 6.28 -16.05 7.69
CA CYS A 241 6.61 -17.38 8.21
C CYS A 241 6.50 -18.47 7.14
N VAL A 242 5.43 -18.43 6.33
CA VAL A 242 5.21 -19.37 5.22
C VAL A 242 6.24 -19.14 4.11
N MET A 243 6.55 -17.90 3.77
CA MET A 243 7.61 -17.58 2.79
C MET A 243 8.97 -18.13 3.23
N GLU A 244 9.30 -18.01 4.51
CA GLU A 244 10.54 -18.56 5.06
C GLU A 244 10.54 -20.10 5.02
N LEU A 245 9.40 -20.72 5.34
CA LEU A 245 9.24 -22.19 5.29
C LEU A 245 9.44 -22.73 3.86
N GLU A 246 8.93 -22.02 2.86
CA GLU A 246 8.99 -22.41 1.44
C GLU A 246 10.25 -21.90 0.71
N ASP A 247 11.18 -21.25 1.43
CA ASP A 247 12.36 -20.61 0.84
C ASP A 247 12.01 -19.67 -0.32
N CYS A 248 10.95 -18.86 -0.11
CA CYS A 248 10.36 -18.03 -1.14
C CYS A 248 11.09 -16.67 -1.24
N HIS A 249 11.72 -16.44 -2.39
CA HIS A 249 12.40 -15.18 -2.74
C HIS A 249 11.82 -14.51 -3.99
N ARG A 250 10.73 -15.04 -4.53
CA ARG A 250 10.11 -14.58 -5.77
C ARG A 250 8.76 -13.91 -5.48
N LEU A 251 8.49 -12.80 -6.19
CA LEU A 251 7.26 -12.04 -6.02
C LEU A 251 6.00 -12.84 -6.45
N ASP A 252 6.07 -13.53 -7.58
CA ASP A 252 4.98 -14.37 -8.08
C ASP A 252 4.64 -15.52 -7.11
N LEU A 253 5.66 -16.20 -6.57
CA LEU A 253 5.45 -17.26 -5.58
C LEU A 253 4.92 -16.70 -4.26
N ALA A 254 5.38 -15.52 -3.82
CA ALA A 254 4.85 -14.87 -2.63
C ALA A 254 3.35 -14.59 -2.75
N LEU A 255 2.89 -14.17 -3.94
CA LEU A 255 1.47 -13.99 -4.22
C LEU A 255 0.68 -15.29 -4.14
N ASP A 256 1.19 -16.37 -4.74
CA ASP A 256 0.57 -17.69 -4.66
C ASP A 256 0.45 -18.18 -3.21
N LEU A 257 1.50 -17.97 -2.40
CA LEU A 257 1.49 -18.33 -0.98
C LEU A 257 0.46 -17.51 -0.19
N ALA A 258 0.36 -16.19 -0.46
CA ALA A 258 -0.63 -15.34 0.21
C ALA A 258 -2.07 -15.82 -0.02
N GLN A 259 -2.40 -16.22 -1.25
CA GLN A 259 -3.71 -16.75 -1.61
C GLN A 259 -4.01 -18.12 -0.96
N ASN A 260 -2.97 -18.86 -0.62
CA ASN A 260 -3.04 -20.21 -0.07
C ASN A 260 -2.64 -20.30 1.42
N LEU A 261 -2.61 -19.17 2.15
CA LEU A 261 -2.26 -19.15 3.57
C LEU A 261 -3.18 -20.05 4.43
N HIS A 262 -4.41 -20.29 3.99
CA HIS A 262 -5.34 -21.21 4.66
C HIS A 262 -4.87 -22.66 4.65
N CYS A 263 -3.95 -23.05 3.76
CA CYS A 263 -3.31 -24.36 3.71
C CYS A 263 -2.21 -24.56 4.76
N TYR A 264 -1.85 -23.49 5.49
CA TYR A 264 -0.79 -23.49 6.46
C TYR A 264 -1.35 -23.28 7.88
N GLU A 265 -0.93 -24.12 8.81
CA GLU A 265 -1.08 -23.86 10.23
C GLU A 265 0.01 -22.88 10.67
N TYR A 266 -0.36 -21.92 11.51
CA TYR A 266 0.56 -20.90 12.00
C TYR A 266 0.38 -20.70 13.50
N ILE A 267 1.50 -20.69 14.22
CA ILE A 267 1.55 -20.40 15.65
C ILE A 267 2.45 -19.17 15.82
N PRO A 268 1.89 -18.04 16.32
CA PRO A 268 2.65 -16.83 16.52
C PRO A 268 3.84 -17.02 17.46
N ARG A 269 4.88 -16.23 17.24
CA ARG A 269 6.05 -16.21 18.12
C ARG A 269 5.64 -15.79 19.55
N GLY A 270 6.10 -16.52 20.54
CA GLY A 270 5.83 -16.21 21.96
C GLY A 270 4.46 -16.64 22.46
N VAL A 271 3.72 -17.46 21.70
CA VAL A 271 2.46 -18.04 22.18
C VAL A 271 2.70 -18.87 23.45
N ASP A 272 1.76 -18.78 24.40
CA ASP A 272 1.76 -19.64 25.56
C ASP A 272 1.42 -21.09 25.13
N LEU A 273 2.44 -21.95 25.12
CA LEU A 273 2.30 -23.36 24.74
C LEU A 273 1.29 -24.12 25.62
N ALA A 274 1.11 -23.72 26.89
CA ALA A 274 0.14 -24.33 27.75
C ALA A 274 -1.29 -24.00 27.29
N GLN A 275 -1.53 -22.73 26.96
CA GLN A 275 -2.83 -22.31 26.41
C GLN A 275 -3.09 -22.94 25.05
N TYR A 276 -2.10 -22.88 24.15
CA TYR A 276 -2.19 -23.49 22.83
C TYR A 276 -2.53 -24.98 22.90
N GLY A 277 -1.80 -25.75 23.70
CA GLY A 277 -2.04 -27.19 23.88
C GLY A 277 -3.41 -27.51 24.47
N MET A 278 -3.92 -26.66 25.37
CA MET A 278 -5.25 -26.77 25.92
C MET A 278 -6.34 -26.56 24.87
N ASP A 279 -6.21 -25.51 24.07
CA ASP A 279 -7.17 -25.17 23.01
C ASP A 279 -7.17 -26.23 21.90
N LEU A 280 -5.99 -26.73 21.54
CA LEU A 280 -5.83 -27.82 20.60
C LEU A 280 -6.51 -29.13 21.09
N ALA A 281 -6.25 -29.50 22.34
CA ALA A 281 -6.86 -30.70 22.94
C ALA A 281 -8.38 -30.60 23.00
N ARG A 282 -8.93 -29.40 23.21
CA ARG A 282 -10.38 -29.15 23.15
C ARG A 282 -10.91 -29.26 21.72
N LYS A 283 -10.22 -28.66 20.77
CA LYS A 283 -10.60 -28.70 19.34
C LYS A 283 -10.61 -30.12 18.80
N GLU A 284 -9.64 -30.93 19.17
CA GLU A 284 -9.52 -32.33 18.75
C GLU A 284 -10.40 -33.30 19.58
N GLY A 285 -11.09 -32.79 20.61
CA GLY A 285 -11.96 -33.62 21.47
C GLY A 285 -11.21 -34.61 22.37
N VAL A 286 -9.91 -34.40 22.57
CA VAL A 286 -9.06 -35.24 23.43
C VAL A 286 -9.39 -35.05 24.89
N LEU A 287 -9.76 -33.84 25.28
CA LEU A 287 -10.18 -33.49 26.63
C LEU A 287 -11.70 -33.45 26.72
N GLY A 288 -12.23 -34.32 27.63
CA GLY A 288 -13.63 -34.24 28.06
C GLY A 288 -13.88 -33.00 28.94
N GLN A 289 -15.11 -32.90 29.48
CA GLN A 289 -15.52 -31.79 30.36
C GLN A 289 -15.21 -32.03 31.84
N ASP A 290 -14.50 -33.11 32.18
CA ASP A 290 -14.16 -33.43 33.57
C ASP A 290 -13.13 -32.46 34.13
N PRO A 291 -13.46 -31.65 35.17
CA PRO A 291 -12.57 -30.64 35.71
C PRO A 291 -11.27 -31.21 36.29
N LEU A 292 -11.31 -32.43 36.85
CA LEU A 292 -10.12 -33.06 37.41
C LEU A 292 -9.13 -33.44 36.31
N LEU A 293 -9.62 -34.01 35.22
CA LEU A 293 -8.79 -34.40 34.09
C LEU A 293 -8.19 -33.16 33.39
N ILE A 294 -8.97 -32.08 33.26
CA ILE A 294 -8.50 -30.79 32.72
C ILE A 294 -7.35 -30.23 33.58
N GLN A 295 -7.49 -30.26 34.92
CA GLN A 295 -6.46 -29.75 35.82
C GLN A 295 -5.16 -30.56 35.79
N CYS A 296 -5.26 -31.88 35.53
CA CYS A 296 -4.11 -32.78 35.47
C CYS A 296 -3.49 -32.94 34.07
N PHE A 297 -4.06 -32.27 33.07
CA PHE A 297 -3.61 -32.41 31.68
C PHE A 297 -2.34 -31.62 31.43
N ASP A 298 -1.29 -32.31 30.95
CA ASP A 298 -0.04 -31.67 30.52
C ASP A 298 -0.22 -31.12 29.12
N SER A 299 -0.76 -29.91 29.03
CA SER A 299 -1.04 -29.22 27.79
C SER A 299 0.22 -28.83 27.03
N VAL A 300 1.35 -28.55 27.73
CA VAL A 300 2.63 -28.23 27.10
C VAL A 300 3.20 -29.45 26.39
N ALA A 301 3.21 -30.61 27.08
CA ALA A 301 3.66 -31.86 26.45
C ALA A 301 2.79 -32.24 25.25
N TYR A 302 1.46 -32.01 25.36
CA TYR A 302 0.54 -32.26 24.26
C TYR A 302 0.83 -31.35 23.05
N ALA A 303 1.03 -30.03 23.25
CA ALA A 303 1.43 -29.10 22.22
C ALA A 303 2.73 -29.51 21.51
N GLN A 304 3.77 -29.83 22.31
CA GLN A 304 5.05 -30.28 21.80
C GLN A 304 4.93 -31.59 21.00
N HIS A 305 4.12 -32.55 21.48
CA HIS A 305 3.87 -33.79 20.75
C HIS A 305 3.19 -33.52 19.40
N HIS A 306 2.17 -32.65 19.38
CA HIS A 306 1.48 -32.24 18.17
C HIS A 306 2.44 -31.58 17.18
N MET A 307 3.24 -30.61 17.63
CA MET A 307 4.25 -29.94 16.83
C MET A 307 5.24 -30.93 16.20
N ALA A 308 5.72 -31.90 17.00
CA ALA A 308 6.65 -32.92 16.52
C ALA A 308 5.97 -33.91 15.55
N LYS A 309 4.72 -34.32 15.83
CA LYS A 309 3.95 -35.25 14.99
C LYS A 309 3.68 -34.69 13.60
N TYR A 310 3.36 -33.41 13.50
CA TYR A 310 3.03 -32.76 12.24
C TYR A 310 4.21 -32.05 11.61
N GLY A 311 5.40 -32.06 12.24
CA GLY A 311 6.62 -31.50 11.66
C GLY A 311 6.61 -29.98 11.54
N LEU A 312 6.00 -29.27 12.55
CA LEU A 312 6.05 -27.81 12.55
C LEU A 312 7.50 -27.32 12.53
N SER A 313 7.81 -26.50 11.57
CA SER A 313 9.13 -25.89 11.42
C SER A 313 9.16 -24.52 12.08
N ALA A 314 10.25 -24.24 12.80
CA ALA A 314 10.50 -22.94 13.40
C ALA A 314 11.10 -21.98 12.38
N THR A 315 10.55 -20.79 12.31
CA THR A 315 11.04 -19.66 11.50
C THR A 315 11.29 -18.46 12.40
N ASP A 316 11.84 -17.40 11.84
CA ASP A 316 12.03 -16.14 12.57
C ASP A 316 10.70 -15.45 12.92
N HIS A 317 9.61 -15.77 12.22
CA HIS A 317 8.29 -15.16 12.38
C HIS A 317 7.29 -16.02 13.18
N GLY A 318 7.62 -17.28 13.48
CA GLY A 318 6.76 -18.20 14.23
C GLY A 318 7.02 -19.66 13.89
N LEU A 319 6.00 -20.50 14.11
CA LEU A 319 6.03 -21.91 13.71
C LEU A 319 4.99 -22.12 12.63
N SER A 320 5.35 -22.82 11.56
CA SER A 320 4.41 -23.15 10.49
C SER A 320 4.54 -24.59 9.99
N LEU A 321 3.46 -25.07 9.42
CA LEU A 321 3.33 -26.38 8.81
C LEU A 321 2.39 -26.31 7.61
N ILE A 322 2.71 -27.03 6.54
CA ILE A 322 1.79 -27.25 5.42
C ILE A 322 0.75 -28.32 5.82
N HIS A 323 -0.52 -27.95 5.85
CA HIS A 323 -1.59 -28.93 5.81
C HIS A 323 -1.77 -29.46 4.40
N ILE A 324 -1.16 -30.56 4.06
CA ILE A 324 -1.53 -31.31 2.86
C ILE A 324 -2.89 -31.93 3.18
N SER A 325 -3.97 -31.27 2.80
CA SER A 325 -5.27 -31.92 2.71
C SER A 325 -5.12 -33.06 1.68
N GLU A 326 -5.11 -34.30 2.13
CA GLU A 326 -5.22 -35.42 1.19
C GLU A 326 -6.41 -35.13 0.25
N PRO A 327 -6.22 -35.21 -1.08
CA PRO A 327 -7.34 -35.02 -1.98
C PRO A 327 -8.39 -36.08 -1.58
N THR A 328 -9.55 -35.57 -1.17
CA THR A 328 -10.72 -36.40 -0.87
C THR A 328 -10.91 -37.29 -2.10
N ARG A 329 -10.59 -38.58 -1.98
CA ARG A 329 -10.97 -39.56 -2.98
C ARG A 329 -12.49 -39.48 -3.06
N GLN A 330 -13.01 -38.80 -4.08
CA GLN A 330 -14.40 -38.98 -4.46
C GLN A 330 -14.53 -40.45 -4.81
N ALA A 331 -15.24 -41.15 -3.95
CA ALA A 331 -15.67 -42.52 -4.22
C ALA A 331 -16.51 -42.49 -5.50
N GLU A 332 -16.10 -43.24 -6.49
CA GLU A 332 -16.88 -43.63 -7.68
C GLU A 332 -18.21 -44.30 -7.30
#